data_0d79c3538b3f5dc1d820a7fa4c7de1f9
#
_entry.id   0d79c3538b3f5dc1d820a7fa4c7de1f9
#
_cell.length_a   1.000
_cell.length_b   1.000
_cell.length_c   1.000
_cell.angle_alpha   90.00
_cell.angle_beta   90.00
_cell.angle_gamma   90.00
#
_symmetry.space_group_name_H-M   'P 1'
#
loop_
_entity.id
_entity.type
_entity.pdbx_description
1 polymer ?
#
loop_
_entity_poly.entity_id
_entity_poly.type
_entity_poly.pdbx_seq_one_letter_code
_entity_poly.pdbx_strand_id
1 'polypeptide(L)'
;ILAKYKQYLKLEKSLSTNTVEAYLTDLDKLMAYLTLENLHPLEVTLEHLETFSAGLRDIGIHPRSQARIVSGIRSFYHFLVLEDYLETDPTELLESPQIGFKLPEVLTVEEIDRLIESIDRSTKEGQRNRAILETLYSCGLRVSELCNLKLSDLYLNCLLYTSPSPRD
;
A
#
# COMPACT_ATOMS: atom_id res chain seq x y z
N ILE A 1 11.87 -0.73 20.65
CA ILE A 1 11.59 -1.77 19.67
C ILE A 1 11.11 -1.14 18.36
N LEU A 2 10.01 -0.37 18.33
CA LEU A 2 9.42 0.20 17.10
C LEU A 2 10.38 1.06 16.27
N ALA A 3 11.23 1.86 16.90
CA ALA A 3 12.23 2.66 16.18
C ALA A 3 13.27 1.78 15.46
N LYS A 4 13.73 0.70 16.09
CA LYS A 4 14.62 -0.28 15.48
C LYS A 4 13.92 -1.03 14.34
N TYR A 5 12.67 -1.45 14.53
CA TYR A 5 11.88 -2.09 13.49
C TYR A 5 11.71 -1.20 12.24
N LYS A 6 11.39 0.09 12.44
CA LYS A 6 11.33 1.06 11.34
C LYS A 6 12.66 1.17 10.59
N GLN A 7 13.78 1.14 11.31
CA GLN A 7 15.12 1.18 10.73
C GLN A 7 15.42 -0.10 9.94
N TYR A 8 15.10 -1.27 10.50
CA TYR A 8 15.19 -2.57 9.84
C TYR A 8 14.42 -2.59 8.51
N LEU A 9 13.15 -2.13 8.49
CA LEU A 9 12.34 -2.07 7.27
C LEU A 9 12.98 -1.18 6.19
N LYS A 10 13.58 -0.05 6.59
CA LYS A 10 14.19 0.90 5.65
C LYS A 10 15.56 0.45 5.14
N LEU A 11 16.43 -0.01 6.02
CA LEU A 11 17.84 -0.25 5.72
C LEU A 11 18.10 -1.68 5.28
N GLU A 12 17.56 -2.66 5.99
CA GLU A 12 17.82 -4.07 5.69
C GLU A 12 16.85 -4.64 4.65
N LYS A 13 15.57 -4.31 4.78
CA LYS A 13 14.55 -4.73 3.79
C LYS A 13 14.44 -3.81 2.60
N SER A 14 15.08 -2.64 2.61
CA SER A 14 15.06 -1.64 1.52
C SER A 14 13.64 -1.32 1.02
N LEU A 15 12.66 -1.30 1.93
CA LEU A 15 11.27 -1.06 1.57
C LEU A 15 11.03 0.43 1.28
N SER A 16 10.12 0.70 0.34
CA SER A 16 9.70 2.06 0.04
C SER A 16 9.07 2.73 1.27
N THR A 17 9.15 4.05 1.34
CA THR A 17 8.56 4.85 2.44
C THR A 17 7.08 4.52 2.63
N ASN A 18 6.32 4.41 1.54
CA ASN A 18 4.89 4.08 1.59
C ASN A 18 4.63 2.69 2.20
N THR A 19 5.48 1.70 1.88
CA THR A 19 5.37 0.35 2.45
C THR A 19 5.68 0.36 3.95
N VAL A 20 6.74 1.08 4.35
CA VAL A 20 7.11 1.22 5.77
C VAL A 20 5.98 1.87 6.56
N GLU A 21 5.39 2.96 6.06
CA GLU A 21 4.27 3.64 6.70
C GLU A 21 3.03 2.74 6.79
N ALA A 22 2.73 1.97 5.72
CA ALA A 22 1.64 1.01 5.75
C ALA A 22 1.83 -0.06 6.82
N TYR A 23 3.04 -0.62 6.94
CA TYR A 23 3.35 -1.64 7.97
C TYR A 23 3.27 -1.08 9.39
N LEU A 24 3.76 0.14 9.60
CA LEU A 24 3.63 0.80 10.91
C LEU A 24 2.17 1.06 11.27
N THR A 25 1.38 1.58 10.33
CA THR A 25 -0.07 1.80 10.54
C THR A 25 -0.82 0.49 10.82
N ASP A 26 -0.41 -0.61 10.21
CA ASP A 26 -1.02 -1.92 10.48
C ASP A 26 -0.61 -2.46 11.84
N LEU A 27 0.65 -2.24 12.23
CA LEU A 27 1.13 -2.58 13.56
C LEU A 27 0.43 -1.77 14.65
N ASP A 28 0.14 -0.48 14.42
CA ASP A 28 -0.60 0.36 15.37
C ASP A 28 -2.00 -0.23 15.68
N LYS A 29 -2.66 -0.86 14.69
CA LYS A 29 -3.94 -1.55 14.92
C LYS A 29 -3.79 -2.74 15.86
N LEU A 30 -2.72 -3.54 15.68
CA LEU A 30 -2.41 -4.64 16.60
C LEU A 30 -2.10 -4.10 17.99
N MET A 31 -1.28 -3.05 18.11
CA MET A 31 -0.93 -2.46 19.41
C MET A 31 -2.16 -1.93 20.14
N ALA A 32 -3.10 -1.31 19.42
CA ALA A 32 -4.38 -0.86 20.00
C ALA A 32 -5.20 -2.04 20.53
N TYR A 33 -5.30 -3.13 19.79
CA TYR A 33 -5.96 -4.37 20.24
C TYR A 33 -5.28 -4.95 21.48
N LEU A 34 -3.96 -5.11 21.45
CA LEU A 34 -3.20 -5.65 22.59
C LEU A 34 -3.36 -4.79 23.86
N THR A 35 -3.44 -3.47 23.69
CA THR A 35 -3.69 -2.54 24.81
C THR A 35 -5.08 -2.78 25.44
N LEU A 36 -6.10 -3.01 24.62
CA LEU A 36 -7.46 -3.33 25.10
C LEU A 36 -7.53 -4.65 25.86
N GLU A 37 -6.77 -5.66 25.38
CA GLU A 37 -6.68 -6.98 26.02
C GLU A 37 -5.70 -7.01 27.20
N ASN A 38 -5.01 -5.91 27.52
CA ASN A 38 -3.94 -5.83 28.51
C ASN A 38 -2.79 -6.84 28.26
N LEU A 39 -2.47 -7.09 27.00
CA LEU A 39 -1.43 -8.03 26.58
C LEU A 39 -0.14 -7.29 26.21
N HIS A 40 0.98 -7.83 26.66
CA HIS A 40 2.29 -7.32 26.22
C HIS A 40 2.64 -7.89 24.83
N PRO A 41 3.20 -7.09 23.90
CA PRO A 41 3.54 -7.57 22.54
C PRO A 41 4.47 -8.77 22.47
N LEU A 42 5.29 -9.02 23.49
CA LEU A 42 6.17 -10.19 23.59
C LEU A 42 5.49 -11.44 24.16
N GLU A 43 4.26 -11.34 24.66
CA GLU A 43 3.49 -12.43 25.25
C GLU A 43 2.36 -12.91 24.33
N VAL A 44 2.34 -12.39 23.10
CA VAL A 44 1.30 -12.71 22.13
C VAL A 44 1.46 -14.15 21.64
N THR A 45 0.33 -14.87 21.62
CA THR A 45 0.23 -16.23 21.08
C THR A 45 -0.49 -16.26 19.74
N LEU A 46 -0.45 -17.38 19.03
CA LEU A 46 -1.22 -17.60 17.82
C LEU A 46 -2.71 -17.33 18.03
N GLU A 47 -3.29 -17.81 19.13
CA GLU A 47 -4.72 -17.62 19.46
C GLU A 47 -5.11 -16.13 19.56
N HIS A 48 -4.25 -15.30 20.17
CA HIS A 48 -4.47 -13.85 20.23
C HIS A 48 -4.49 -13.22 18.82
N LEU A 49 -3.61 -13.67 17.93
CA LEU A 49 -3.54 -13.17 16.55
C LEU A 49 -4.71 -13.65 15.70
N GLU A 50 -5.18 -14.86 15.90
CA GLU A 50 -6.40 -15.38 15.26
C GLU A 50 -7.63 -14.61 15.70
N THR A 51 -7.77 -14.34 17.02
CA THR A 51 -8.84 -13.49 17.56
C THR A 51 -8.79 -12.09 16.99
N PHE A 52 -7.61 -11.46 16.93
CA PHE A 52 -7.43 -10.17 16.28
C PHE A 52 -7.86 -10.21 14.81
N SER A 53 -7.44 -11.24 14.06
CA SER A 53 -7.80 -11.40 12.65
C SER A 53 -9.31 -11.62 12.45
N ALA A 54 -9.98 -12.33 13.38
CA ALA A 54 -11.44 -12.45 13.39
C ALA A 54 -12.10 -11.09 13.62
N GLY A 55 -11.63 -10.31 14.58
CA GLY A 55 -12.13 -8.97 14.85
C GLY A 55 -12.01 -8.03 13.65
N LEU A 56 -10.91 -8.12 12.85
CA LEU A 56 -10.78 -7.36 11.63
C LEU A 56 -11.86 -7.70 10.58
N ARG A 57 -12.29 -8.97 10.53
CA ARG A 57 -13.39 -9.40 9.65
C ARG A 57 -14.74 -8.87 10.13
N ASP A 58 -14.98 -8.94 11.44
CA ASP A 58 -16.25 -8.53 12.05
C ASP A 58 -16.52 -7.02 11.87
N ILE A 59 -15.49 -6.20 11.91
CA ILE A 59 -15.59 -4.75 11.60
C ILE A 59 -15.61 -4.45 10.09
N GLY A 60 -15.63 -5.48 9.23
CA GLY A 60 -15.80 -5.32 7.79
C GLY A 60 -14.55 -4.90 7.00
N ILE A 61 -13.34 -5.09 7.53
CA ILE A 61 -12.11 -4.82 6.78
C ILE A 61 -12.01 -5.77 5.58
N HIS A 62 -11.78 -5.21 4.40
CA HIS A 62 -11.68 -5.98 3.17
C HIS A 62 -10.56 -7.04 3.22
N PRO A 63 -10.76 -8.28 2.71
CA PRO A 63 -9.77 -9.38 2.79
C PRO A 63 -8.36 -9.04 2.31
N ARG A 64 -8.22 -8.25 1.25
CA ARG A 64 -6.90 -7.76 0.77
C ARG A 64 -6.18 -6.90 1.81
N SER A 65 -6.94 -6.05 2.53
CA SER A 65 -6.38 -5.22 3.60
C SER A 65 -6.00 -6.08 4.80
N GLN A 66 -6.82 -7.07 5.14
CA GLN A 66 -6.50 -8.02 6.21
C GLN A 66 -5.22 -8.80 5.90
N ALA A 67 -5.06 -9.31 4.66
CA ALA A 67 -3.86 -10.02 4.25
C ALA A 67 -2.61 -9.13 4.34
N ARG A 68 -2.73 -7.83 3.99
CA ARG A 68 -1.64 -6.88 4.14
C ARG A 68 -1.30 -6.65 5.61
N ILE A 69 -2.31 -6.49 6.49
CA ILE A 69 -2.13 -6.35 7.95
C ILE A 69 -1.41 -7.57 8.50
N VAL A 70 -1.84 -8.78 8.16
CA VAL A 70 -1.19 -10.04 8.57
C VAL A 70 0.26 -10.08 8.11
N SER A 71 0.55 -9.64 6.88
CA SER A 71 1.93 -9.58 6.36
C SER A 71 2.79 -8.58 7.14
N GLY A 72 2.25 -7.43 7.52
CA GLY A 72 2.94 -6.45 8.36
C GLY A 72 3.24 -7.00 9.77
N ILE A 73 2.29 -7.71 10.37
CA ILE A 73 2.43 -8.35 11.67
C ILE A 73 3.50 -9.44 11.62
N ARG A 74 3.49 -10.31 10.60
CA ARG A 74 4.53 -11.33 10.40
C ARG A 74 5.91 -10.70 10.27
N SER A 75 6.02 -9.62 9.51
CA SER A 75 7.29 -8.90 9.37
C SER A 75 7.80 -8.38 10.72
N PHE A 76 6.92 -7.92 11.59
CA PHE A 76 7.28 -7.43 12.91
C PHE A 76 7.73 -8.56 13.85
N TYR A 77 6.97 -9.65 13.94
CA TYR A 77 7.33 -10.78 14.81
C TYR A 77 8.59 -11.49 14.31
N HIS A 78 8.76 -11.63 13.00
CA HIS A 78 10.02 -12.12 12.43
C HIS A 78 11.22 -11.23 12.81
N PHE A 79 11.05 -9.90 12.80
CA PHE A 79 12.08 -8.98 13.29
C PHE A 79 12.36 -9.18 14.79
N LEU A 80 11.33 -9.44 15.63
CA LEU A 80 11.53 -9.69 17.06
C LEU A 80 12.33 -10.96 17.32
N VAL A 81 12.11 -12.00 16.54
CA VAL A 81 12.92 -13.24 16.61
C VAL A 81 14.33 -12.99 16.11
N LEU A 82 14.50 -12.25 15.01
CA LEU A 82 15.83 -11.94 14.44
C LEU A 82 16.71 -11.14 15.40
N GLU A 83 16.12 -10.27 16.22
CA GLU A 83 16.79 -9.43 17.21
C GLU A 83 16.81 -10.05 18.62
N ASP A 84 16.53 -11.34 18.73
CA ASP A 84 16.54 -12.11 20.00
C ASP A 84 15.59 -11.55 21.09
N TYR A 85 14.50 -10.84 20.70
CA TYR A 85 13.44 -10.44 21.62
C TYR A 85 12.46 -11.58 21.92
N LEU A 86 12.35 -12.55 21.01
CA LEU A 86 11.49 -13.73 21.11
C LEU A 86 12.28 -14.97 20.66
N GLU A 87 12.01 -16.10 21.30
CA GLU A 87 12.59 -17.40 20.90
C GLU A 87 11.84 -18.03 19.72
N THR A 88 10.55 -17.79 19.62
CA THR A 88 9.66 -18.37 18.60
C THR A 88 8.75 -17.32 17.97
N ASP A 89 8.43 -17.49 16.70
CA ASP A 89 7.54 -16.60 15.97
C ASP A 89 6.06 -17.03 16.16
N PRO A 90 5.23 -16.26 16.89
CA PRO A 90 3.82 -16.61 17.10
C PRO A 90 2.98 -16.51 15.81
N THR A 91 3.54 -15.96 14.73
CA THR A 91 2.83 -15.79 13.45
C THR A 91 3.09 -16.92 12.46
N GLU A 92 3.93 -17.89 12.79
CA GLU A 92 4.36 -18.96 11.88
C GLU A 92 3.16 -19.73 11.29
N LEU A 93 2.18 -20.07 12.13
CA LEU A 93 0.96 -20.79 11.74
C LEU A 93 -0.24 -19.86 11.49
N LEU A 94 -0.09 -18.54 11.61
CA LEU A 94 -1.17 -17.61 11.37
C LEU A 94 -1.60 -17.63 9.89
N GLU A 95 -2.84 -17.97 9.62
CA GLU A 95 -3.36 -18.02 8.26
C GLU A 95 -3.71 -16.61 7.73
N SER A 96 -3.36 -16.37 6.47
CA SER A 96 -3.82 -15.18 5.76
C SER A 96 -5.19 -15.42 5.14
N PRO A 97 -6.10 -14.43 5.14
CA PRO A 97 -7.39 -14.58 4.50
C PRO A 97 -7.22 -14.88 3.01
N GLN A 98 -8.04 -15.81 2.50
CA GLN A 98 -8.06 -16.12 1.07
C GLN A 98 -8.61 -14.93 0.29
N ILE A 99 -7.82 -14.47 -0.68
CA ILE A 99 -8.20 -13.38 -1.56
C ILE A 99 -8.67 -13.99 -2.87
N GLY A 100 -9.97 -13.87 -3.16
CA GLY A 100 -10.51 -14.25 -4.46
C GLY A 100 -9.87 -13.44 -5.58
N PHE A 101 -9.62 -14.07 -6.72
CA PHE A 101 -9.17 -13.38 -7.92
C PHE A 101 -10.35 -12.61 -8.53
N LYS A 102 -10.30 -11.27 -8.47
CA LYS A 102 -11.26 -10.41 -9.16
C LYS A 102 -10.54 -9.77 -10.35
N LEU A 103 -11.05 -10.02 -11.56
CA LEU A 103 -10.57 -9.31 -12.75
C LEU A 103 -10.84 -7.80 -12.58
N PRO A 104 -9.88 -6.95 -12.94
CA PRO A 104 -10.11 -5.51 -12.95
C PRO A 104 -11.24 -5.15 -13.92
N GLU A 105 -12.13 -4.27 -13.50
CA GLU A 105 -13.03 -3.60 -14.42
C GLU A 105 -12.24 -2.51 -15.13
N VAL A 106 -12.24 -2.53 -16.45
CA VAL A 106 -11.53 -1.58 -17.29
C VAL A 106 -12.54 -0.80 -18.11
N LEU A 107 -12.27 0.50 -18.32
CA LEU A 107 -13.07 1.33 -19.20
C LEU A 107 -12.75 0.99 -20.67
N THR A 108 -13.76 1.03 -21.54
CA THR A 108 -13.56 0.95 -22.97
C THR A 108 -13.00 2.28 -23.51
N VAL A 109 -12.47 2.24 -24.74
CA VAL A 109 -11.95 3.46 -25.40
C VAL A 109 -13.06 4.51 -25.51
N GLU A 110 -14.28 4.09 -25.90
CA GLU A 110 -15.42 4.97 -26.04
C GLU A 110 -15.89 5.59 -24.72
N GLU A 111 -15.71 4.86 -23.59
CA GLU A 111 -16.01 5.41 -22.26
C GLU A 111 -14.98 6.45 -21.84
N ILE A 112 -13.70 6.20 -22.16
CA ILE A 112 -12.62 7.15 -21.88
C ILE A 112 -12.79 8.41 -22.71
N ASP A 113 -13.09 8.29 -24.01
CA ASP A 113 -13.33 9.43 -24.90
C ASP A 113 -14.51 10.27 -24.39
N ARG A 114 -15.64 9.65 -24.03
CA ARG A 114 -16.79 10.35 -23.43
C ARG A 114 -16.44 11.04 -22.12
N LEU A 115 -15.60 10.41 -21.28
CA LEU A 115 -15.14 11.02 -20.03
C LEU A 115 -14.33 12.28 -20.30
N ILE A 116 -13.38 12.23 -21.24
CA ILE A 116 -12.53 13.35 -21.62
C ILE A 116 -13.35 14.47 -22.27
N GLU A 117 -14.31 14.13 -23.14
CA GLU A 117 -15.18 15.09 -23.82
C GLU A 117 -16.16 15.79 -22.87
N SER A 118 -16.57 15.14 -21.78
CA SER A 118 -17.47 15.72 -20.77
C SER A 118 -16.86 16.87 -19.97
N ILE A 119 -15.54 17.08 -20.06
CA ILE A 119 -14.86 18.13 -19.32
C ILE A 119 -15.08 19.49 -19.98
N ASP A 120 -15.62 20.43 -19.21
CA ASP A 120 -15.76 21.82 -19.64
C ASP A 120 -14.40 22.51 -19.81
N ARG A 121 -14.01 22.77 -21.05
CA ARG A 121 -12.75 23.43 -21.41
C ARG A 121 -12.76 24.95 -21.30
N SER A 122 -13.90 25.56 -20.97
CA SER A 122 -14.01 27.01 -20.80
C SER A 122 -13.30 27.49 -19.53
N THR A 123 -13.07 26.62 -18.58
CA THR A 123 -12.40 26.89 -17.31
C THR A 123 -10.93 26.46 -17.33
N LYS A 124 -10.07 27.11 -16.53
CA LYS A 124 -8.66 26.74 -16.38
C LYS A 124 -8.52 25.34 -15.75
N GLU A 125 -9.37 25.04 -14.78
CA GLU A 125 -9.45 23.74 -14.12
C GLU A 125 -9.83 22.64 -15.10
N GLY A 126 -10.79 22.88 -15.98
CA GLY A 126 -11.20 21.93 -17.00
C GLY A 126 -10.09 21.63 -17.99
N GLN A 127 -9.36 22.66 -18.47
CA GLN A 127 -8.19 22.46 -19.34
C GLN A 127 -7.12 21.60 -18.66
N ARG A 128 -6.80 21.91 -17.40
CA ARG A 128 -5.86 21.09 -16.60
C ARG A 128 -6.34 19.65 -16.42
N ASN A 129 -7.60 19.46 -16.04
CA ASN A 129 -8.16 18.14 -15.77
C ASN A 129 -8.16 17.27 -17.04
N ARG A 130 -8.50 17.88 -18.19
CA ARG A 130 -8.40 17.20 -19.48
C ARG A 130 -6.97 16.77 -19.79
N ALA A 131 -6.00 17.67 -19.65
CA ALA A 131 -4.60 17.36 -19.89
C ALA A 131 -4.10 16.21 -18.97
N ILE A 132 -4.54 16.18 -17.71
CA ILE A 132 -4.25 15.10 -16.77
C ILE A 132 -4.80 13.77 -17.31
N LEU A 133 -6.08 13.70 -17.67
CA LEU A 133 -6.68 12.44 -18.13
C LEU A 133 -6.11 11.97 -19.47
N GLU A 134 -5.89 12.87 -20.41
CA GLU A 134 -5.26 12.55 -21.69
C GLU A 134 -3.84 12.02 -21.50
N THR A 135 -3.05 12.64 -20.60
CA THR A 135 -1.68 12.19 -20.31
C THR A 135 -1.66 10.83 -19.60
N LEU A 136 -2.53 10.63 -18.62
CA LEU A 136 -2.65 9.33 -17.91
C LEU A 136 -2.99 8.20 -18.89
N TYR A 137 -3.97 8.45 -19.77
CA TYR A 137 -4.42 7.43 -20.72
C TYR A 137 -3.39 7.16 -21.82
N SER A 138 -2.89 8.23 -22.48
CA SER A 138 -1.98 8.09 -23.61
C SER A 138 -0.61 7.55 -23.23
N CYS A 139 -0.13 7.88 -22.03
CA CYS A 139 1.21 7.52 -21.57
C CYS A 139 1.22 6.34 -20.58
N GLY A 140 0.06 5.91 -20.09
CA GLY A 140 -0.04 4.84 -19.10
C GLY A 140 0.63 5.16 -17.76
N LEU A 141 0.75 6.44 -17.42
CA LEU A 141 1.40 6.90 -16.19
C LEU A 141 0.57 6.54 -14.96
N ARG A 142 1.27 6.25 -13.84
CA ARG A 142 0.64 6.25 -12.53
C ARG A 142 0.39 7.69 -12.07
N VAL A 143 -0.61 7.88 -11.20
CA VAL A 143 -0.92 9.22 -10.64
C VAL A 143 0.32 9.89 -10.02
N SER A 144 1.13 9.14 -9.28
CA SER A 144 2.37 9.64 -8.68
C SER A 144 3.42 10.06 -9.72
N GLU A 145 3.53 9.34 -10.83
CA GLU A 145 4.44 9.67 -11.94
C GLU A 145 3.98 10.96 -12.63
N LEU A 146 2.69 11.09 -12.90
CA LEU A 146 2.11 12.33 -13.44
C LEU A 146 2.35 13.53 -12.52
N CYS A 147 2.10 13.37 -11.20
CA CYS A 147 2.27 14.47 -10.23
C CYS A 147 3.74 14.93 -10.10
N ASN A 148 4.68 14.05 -10.38
CA ASN A 148 6.11 14.35 -10.31
C ASN A 148 6.71 14.71 -11.68
N LEU A 149 5.94 14.66 -12.76
CA LEU A 149 6.39 15.00 -14.10
C LEU A 149 6.79 16.48 -14.19
N LYS A 150 7.99 16.76 -14.67
CA LYS A 150 8.52 18.11 -14.83
C LYS A 150 8.56 18.49 -16.31
N LEU A 151 8.51 19.78 -16.60
CA LEU A 151 8.66 20.27 -17.97
C LEU A 151 10.03 19.88 -18.59
N SER A 152 11.06 19.73 -17.77
CA SER A 152 12.38 19.24 -18.20
C SER A 152 12.37 17.80 -18.70
N ASP A 153 11.36 17.02 -18.33
CA ASP A 153 11.26 15.61 -18.69
C ASP A 153 10.47 15.41 -20.00
N LEU A 154 10.01 16.52 -20.60
CA LEU A 154 9.24 16.54 -21.84
C LEU A 154 10.11 16.97 -23.01
N TYR A 155 10.26 16.11 -24.00
CA TYR A 155 10.98 16.38 -25.23
C TYR A 155 9.97 16.59 -26.37
N LEU A 156 9.37 17.78 -26.40
CA LEU A 156 8.26 18.11 -27.31
C LEU A 156 8.65 18.00 -28.79
N ASN A 157 9.90 18.25 -29.12
CA ASN A 157 10.41 18.14 -30.49
C ASN A 157 10.47 16.70 -31.01
N CYS A 158 10.58 15.75 -30.10
CA CYS A 158 10.67 14.32 -30.42
C CYS A 158 9.42 13.55 -29.99
N LEU A 159 8.42 14.22 -29.39
CA LEU A 159 7.22 13.62 -28.78
C LEU A 159 7.56 12.53 -27.75
N LEU A 160 8.70 12.68 -27.08
CA LEU A 160 9.17 11.78 -26.04
C LEU A 160 9.01 12.42 -24.66
N TYR A 161 8.77 11.58 -23.66
CA TYR A 161 8.92 11.95 -22.26
C TYR A 161 9.78 10.90 -21.54
N THR A 162 10.47 11.32 -20.49
CA THR A 162 11.20 10.42 -19.60
C THR A 162 10.59 10.50 -18.23
N SER A 163 10.28 9.34 -17.65
CA SER A 163 9.85 9.23 -16.26
C SER A 163 10.76 8.21 -15.59
N PRO A 164 11.38 8.53 -14.44
CA PRO A 164 12.12 7.53 -13.69
C PRO A 164 11.18 6.40 -13.31
N SER A 165 11.44 5.21 -13.86
CA SER A 165 10.67 4.01 -13.50
C SER A 165 11.15 3.50 -12.14
N PRO A 166 10.26 3.20 -11.18
CA PRO A 166 10.66 2.57 -9.92
C PRO A 166 11.12 1.10 -10.09
N ARG A 167 11.22 0.62 -11.33
CA ARG A 167 11.68 -0.74 -11.66
C ARG A 167 13.09 -0.79 -12.26
N ASP A 168 13.70 0.37 -12.44
CA ASP A 168 15.07 0.51 -12.95
C ASP A 168 16.08 0.62 -11.81
#